data_2de028dadd36a1ac88d4170c77475206
#
_entry.id   2de028dadd36a1ac88d4170c77475206
#
_cell.length_a   1.000
_cell.length_b   1.000
_cell.length_c   1.000
_cell.angle_alpha   90.00
_cell.angle_beta   90.00
_cell.angle_gamma   90.00
#
_symmetry.space_group_name_H-M   'P 1'
#
loop_
_entity.id
_entity.type
_entity.pdbx_description
1 polymer ?
#
loop_
_entity_poly.entity_id
_entity_poly.type
_entity_poly.pdbx_seq_one_letter_code
_entity_poly.pdbx_strand_id
1 'polypeptide(L)'
;MMNARTRAEVLQQLPAGDIERIEIITNPSAQYKPDGVSGILNIVMKKQRKVGVNGNIMANIGNEGRYNATTSMNYNTGKINLYGSYGIRLDRRDRITLDDRIKNDSILSYISQHTDSKAYPLSHVIRAGIDWNIDSSNTLQLSGAYNHRGFLREEN
;
A
#
# COMPACT_ATOMS: atom_id res chain seq x y z
N MET A 1 -1.87 -9.17 17.12
CA MET A 1 -0.95 -10.26 16.72
C MET A 1 -0.99 -10.43 15.20
N MET A 2 0.14 -10.30 14.52
CA MET A 2 0.21 -10.61 13.09
C MET A 2 0.16 -12.12 12.87
N ASN A 3 -0.77 -12.56 12.03
CA ASN A 3 -0.93 -13.98 11.70
C ASN A 3 0.31 -14.50 10.95
N ALA A 4 0.64 -15.79 11.04
CA ALA A 4 1.81 -16.40 10.39
C ALA A 4 1.81 -16.20 8.85
N ARG A 5 0.66 -16.20 8.20
CA ARG A 5 0.51 -15.88 6.78
C ARG A 5 0.95 -14.45 6.46
N THR A 6 0.56 -13.48 7.25
CA THR A 6 0.93 -12.07 7.07
C THR A 6 2.44 -11.86 7.22
N ARG A 7 3.12 -12.62 8.08
CA ARG A 7 4.58 -12.57 8.23
C ARG A 7 5.31 -13.09 7.00
N ALA A 8 4.85 -14.20 6.43
CA ALA A 8 5.41 -14.77 5.21
C ALA A 8 5.21 -13.86 4.00
N GLU A 9 4.03 -13.22 3.88
CA GLU A 9 3.74 -12.26 2.83
C GLU A 9 4.61 -11.00 2.93
N VAL A 10 4.86 -10.50 4.14
CA VAL A 10 5.78 -9.37 4.35
C VAL A 10 7.20 -9.73 3.96
N LEU A 11 7.67 -10.93 4.30
CA LEU A 11 9.02 -11.39 3.92
C LEU A 11 9.17 -11.54 2.41
N GLN A 12 8.14 -12.01 1.71
CA GLN A 12 8.17 -12.14 0.25
C GLN A 12 8.19 -10.79 -0.48
N GLN A 13 7.74 -9.72 0.17
CA GLN A 13 7.75 -8.37 -0.39
C GLN A 13 9.08 -7.64 -0.20
N LEU A 14 9.99 -8.19 0.60
CA LEU A 14 11.31 -7.61 0.81
C LEU A 14 12.24 -7.97 -0.35
N PRO A 15 12.79 -6.99 -1.08
CA PRO A 15 13.76 -7.25 -2.13
C PRO A 15 15.02 -7.84 -1.50
N ALA A 16 15.40 -9.05 -1.91
CA ALA A 16 16.60 -9.72 -1.38
C ALA A 16 17.87 -8.88 -1.55
N GLY A 17 17.92 -8.04 -2.60
CA GLY A 17 19.03 -7.11 -2.86
C GLY A 17 19.23 -6.04 -1.79
N ASP A 18 18.18 -5.71 -1.04
CA ASP A 18 18.19 -4.66 -0.01
C ASP A 18 18.52 -5.21 1.37
N ILE A 19 18.62 -6.52 1.53
CA ILE A 19 18.99 -7.16 2.80
C ILE A 19 20.51 -7.13 2.93
N GLU A 20 21.01 -6.58 4.04
CA GLU A 20 22.43 -6.61 4.41
C GLU A 20 22.78 -7.94 5.05
N ARG A 21 22.01 -8.33 6.07
CA ARG A 21 22.19 -9.57 6.82
C ARG A 21 20.92 -9.98 7.54
N ILE A 22 20.84 -11.24 7.88
CA ILE A 22 19.78 -11.81 8.69
C ILE A 22 20.41 -12.31 9.98
N GLU A 23 19.91 -11.82 11.11
CA GLU A 23 20.37 -12.19 12.44
C GLU A 23 19.32 -13.10 13.09
N ILE A 24 19.76 -14.25 13.56
CA ILE A 24 18.90 -15.18 14.33
C ILE A 24 19.28 -15.02 15.80
N ILE A 25 18.37 -14.45 16.59
CA ILE A 25 18.54 -14.27 18.02
C ILE A 25 17.84 -15.43 18.73
N THR A 26 18.61 -16.41 19.17
CA THR A 26 18.10 -17.64 19.82
C THR A 26 17.74 -17.43 21.28
N ASN A 27 18.27 -16.37 21.91
CA ASN A 27 17.99 -16.04 23.31
C ASN A 27 17.62 -14.55 23.42
N PRO A 28 16.38 -14.17 23.07
CA PRO A 28 15.96 -12.77 23.09
C PRO A 28 15.91 -12.23 24.53
N SER A 29 16.39 -11.02 24.72
CA SER A 29 16.27 -10.33 26.01
C SER A 29 14.80 -10.02 26.34
N ALA A 30 14.49 -9.76 27.62
CA ALA A 30 13.14 -9.45 28.10
C ALA A 30 12.48 -8.22 27.41
N GLN A 31 13.25 -7.45 26.68
CA GLN A 31 12.78 -6.31 25.88
C GLN A 31 11.92 -6.75 24.69
N TYR A 32 12.16 -7.95 24.18
CA TYR A 32 11.35 -8.57 23.15
C TYR A 32 10.41 -9.56 23.87
N LYS A 33 9.13 -9.27 23.98
CA LYS A 33 8.15 -10.21 24.54
C LYS A 33 8.09 -11.45 23.65
N PRO A 34 8.73 -12.57 24.01
CA PRO A 34 8.63 -13.80 23.23
C PRO A 34 7.36 -14.52 23.65
N ASP A 35 6.29 -14.38 22.90
CA ASP A 35 5.17 -15.29 23.02
C ASP A 35 5.62 -16.66 22.45
N GLY A 36 6.29 -17.42 23.31
CA GLY A 36 6.45 -18.87 23.17
C GLY A 36 7.28 -19.37 21.99
N VAL A 37 8.38 -18.73 21.56
CA VAL A 37 9.06 -19.13 20.33
C VAL A 37 10.58 -19.21 20.45
N SER A 38 11.10 -20.11 19.66
CA SER A 38 12.49 -20.57 19.58
C SER A 38 13.50 -19.53 19.07
N GLY A 39 13.13 -18.24 18.95
CA GLY A 39 14.03 -17.18 18.52
C GLY A 39 13.37 -16.04 17.75
N ILE A 40 14.13 -14.99 17.52
CA ILE A 40 13.74 -13.81 16.75
C ILE A 40 14.59 -13.76 15.48
N LEU A 41 13.94 -13.54 14.34
CA LEU A 41 14.59 -13.26 13.08
C LEU A 41 14.64 -11.74 12.89
N ASN A 42 15.84 -11.16 12.98
CA ASN A 42 16.08 -9.73 12.74
C ASN A 42 16.65 -9.56 11.34
N ILE A 43 15.93 -8.86 10.47
CA ILE A 43 16.36 -8.59 9.10
C ILE A 43 16.97 -7.19 9.08
N VAL A 44 18.28 -7.13 8.87
CA VAL A 44 19.00 -5.87 8.76
C VAL A 44 19.07 -5.49 7.29
N MET A 45 18.46 -4.35 6.96
CA MET A 45 18.46 -3.82 5.60
C MET A 45 19.76 -3.07 5.33
N LYS A 46 20.27 -3.16 4.10
CA LYS A 46 21.42 -2.37 3.68
C LYS A 46 21.16 -0.89 3.86
N LYS A 47 21.97 -0.21 4.62
CA LYS A 47 21.98 1.25 4.70
C LYS A 47 22.61 1.84 3.42
N GLN A 48 22.07 1.49 2.25
CA GLN A 48 22.52 2.08 1.00
C GLN A 48 21.97 3.49 0.87
N ARG A 49 22.58 4.42 1.56
CA ARG A 49 22.45 5.84 1.26
C ARG A 49 23.34 6.14 0.05
N LYS A 50 23.01 5.62 -1.12
CA LYS A 50 23.67 6.06 -2.35
C LYS A 50 23.38 7.54 -2.52
N VAL A 51 24.40 8.35 -2.44
CA VAL A 51 24.33 9.77 -2.80
C VAL A 51 23.96 9.83 -4.28
N GLY A 52 23.02 10.69 -4.63
CA GLY A 52 22.57 10.85 -6.01
C GLY A 52 21.06 10.82 -6.17
N VAL A 53 20.63 10.71 -7.40
CA VAL A 53 19.22 10.60 -7.80
C VAL A 53 18.90 9.15 -8.12
N ASN A 54 17.83 8.67 -7.55
CA ASN A 54 17.27 7.36 -7.86
C ASN A 54 15.77 7.51 -8.11
N GLY A 55 15.24 6.74 -9.04
CA GLY A 55 13.80 6.75 -9.31
C GLY A 55 13.37 5.48 -10.00
N ASN A 56 12.09 5.21 -9.94
CA ASN A 56 11.46 4.17 -10.70
C ASN A 56 10.12 4.63 -11.28
N ILE A 57 9.72 4.00 -12.35
CA ILE A 57 8.41 4.13 -12.96
C ILE A 57 7.87 2.72 -13.14
N MET A 58 6.64 2.54 -12.70
CA MET A 58 5.91 1.29 -12.84
C MET A 58 4.55 1.59 -13.47
N ALA A 59 4.18 0.82 -14.48
CA ALA A 59 2.86 0.87 -15.09
C ALA A 59 2.30 -0.53 -15.22
N ASN A 60 1.02 -0.70 -14.91
CA ASN A 60 0.33 -1.96 -15.05
C ASN A 60 -0.99 -1.73 -15.78
N ILE A 61 -1.30 -2.64 -16.69
CA ILE A 61 -2.52 -2.67 -17.45
C ILE A 61 -3.22 -3.98 -17.08
N GLY A 62 -4.44 -3.87 -16.61
CA GLY A 62 -5.28 -5.02 -16.27
C GLY A 62 -6.40 -5.18 -17.28
N ASN A 63 -7.12 -6.28 -17.19
CA ASN A 63 -8.32 -6.52 -17.97
C ASN A 63 -9.41 -5.51 -17.63
N GLU A 64 -10.35 -5.31 -18.57
CA GLU A 64 -11.53 -4.47 -18.37
C GLU A 64 -11.25 -2.97 -18.12
N GLY A 65 -10.17 -2.45 -18.68
CA GLY A 65 -9.85 -1.01 -18.58
C GLY A 65 -9.34 -0.58 -17.21
N ARG A 66 -8.64 -1.46 -16.50
CA ARG A 66 -7.93 -1.15 -15.26
C ARG A 66 -6.51 -0.74 -15.56
N TYR A 67 -6.13 0.45 -15.09
CA TYR A 67 -4.79 0.99 -15.28
C TYR A 67 -4.26 1.50 -13.96
N ASN A 68 -2.99 1.25 -13.70
CA ASN A 68 -2.29 1.96 -12.65
C ASN A 68 -0.87 2.33 -13.10
N ALA A 69 -0.42 3.48 -12.67
CA ALA A 69 0.94 3.92 -12.85
C ALA A 69 1.45 4.55 -11.56
N THR A 70 2.69 4.28 -11.25
CA THR A 70 3.36 4.84 -10.08
C THR A 70 4.75 5.29 -10.50
N THR A 71 5.12 6.49 -10.13
CA THR A 71 6.49 6.98 -10.21
C THR A 71 6.99 7.34 -8.84
N SER A 72 8.24 7.07 -8.57
CA SER A 72 8.91 7.55 -7.38
C SER A 72 10.29 8.08 -7.71
N MET A 73 10.72 9.06 -6.94
CA MET A 73 12.02 9.70 -7.07
C MET A 73 12.59 9.95 -5.68
N ASN A 74 13.88 9.75 -5.56
CA ASN A 74 14.64 10.01 -4.36
C ASN A 74 15.93 10.73 -4.75
N TYR A 75 16.21 11.81 -4.04
CA TYR A 75 17.45 12.59 -4.15
C TYR A 75 18.15 12.62 -2.82
N ASN A 76 19.32 12.03 -2.73
CA ASN A 76 20.09 11.91 -1.51
C ASN A 76 21.47 12.58 -1.65
N THR A 77 21.75 13.54 -0.79
CA THR A 77 23.05 14.24 -0.70
C THR A 77 23.95 13.68 0.40
N GLY A 78 23.51 12.63 1.12
CA GLY A 78 24.16 12.13 2.34
C GLY A 78 23.63 12.79 3.61
N LYS A 79 23.49 14.11 3.64
CA LYS A 79 22.88 14.85 4.76
C LYS A 79 21.37 15.02 4.61
N ILE A 80 20.91 15.26 3.40
CA ILE A 80 19.49 15.47 3.09
C ILE A 80 19.04 14.39 2.10
N ASN A 81 17.90 13.81 2.38
CA ASN A 81 17.22 12.88 1.52
C ASN A 81 15.81 13.42 1.20
N LEU A 82 15.62 13.82 -0.05
CA LEU A 82 14.31 14.23 -0.57
C LEU A 82 13.69 13.05 -1.30
N TYR A 83 12.44 12.75 -1.01
CA TYR A 83 11.73 11.69 -1.72
C TYR A 83 10.32 12.08 -2.04
N GLY A 84 9.84 11.56 -3.15
CA GLY A 84 8.49 11.77 -3.60
C GLY A 84 7.98 10.59 -4.42
N SER A 85 6.67 10.42 -4.40
CA SER A 85 6.00 9.46 -5.25
C SER A 85 4.64 9.97 -5.69
N TYR A 86 4.26 9.63 -6.90
CA TYR A 86 2.94 9.87 -7.44
C TYR A 86 2.38 8.58 -8.01
N GLY A 87 1.15 8.26 -7.62
CA GLY A 87 0.42 7.12 -8.12
C GLY A 87 -0.93 7.55 -8.68
N ILE A 88 -1.27 7.02 -9.84
CA ILE A 88 -2.60 7.13 -10.44
C ILE A 88 -3.17 5.73 -10.63
N ARG A 89 -4.44 5.56 -10.31
CA ARG A 89 -5.16 4.30 -10.52
C ARG A 89 -6.54 4.59 -11.06
N LEU A 90 -6.82 4.04 -12.23
CA LEU A 90 -8.14 3.93 -12.81
C LEU A 90 -8.60 2.48 -12.63
N ASP A 91 -9.76 2.29 -12.06
CA ASP A 91 -10.39 0.99 -11.88
C ASP A 91 -11.74 0.98 -12.57
N ARG A 92 -12.27 -0.20 -12.84
CA ARG A 92 -13.64 -0.41 -13.33
C ARG A 92 -14.30 -1.42 -12.42
N ARG A 93 -15.50 -1.11 -11.99
CA ARG A 93 -16.30 -1.99 -11.14
C ARG A 93 -17.69 -2.10 -11.72
N ASP A 94 -18.01 -3.28 -12.19
CA ASP A 94 -19.34 -3.63 -12.63
C ASP A 94 -20.06 -4.30 -11.45
N ARG A 95 -21.25 -3.85 -11.13
CA ARG A 95 -22.08 -4.40 -10.07
C ARG A 95 -23.50 -4.64 -10.58
N ILE A 96 -23.97 -5.86 -10.40
CA ILE A 96 -25.36 -6.24 -10.63
C ILE A 96 -26.00 -6.36 -9.26
N THR A 97 -27.09 -5.66 -9.04
CA THR A 97 -27.89 -5.75 -7.83
C THR A 97 -29.28 -6.26 -8.20
N LEU A 98 -29.67 -7.35 -7.60
CA LEU A 98 -31.03 -7.93 -7.68
C LEU A 98 -31.69 -7.67 -6.33
N ASP A 99 -32.82 -6.98 -6.32
CA ASP A 99 -33.61 -6.70 -5.14
C ASP A 99 -35.03 -7.21 -5.35
N ASP A 100 -35.35 -8.30 -4.70
CA ASP A 100 -36.69 -8.93 -4.75
C ASP A 100 -37.40 -8.65 -3.43
N ARG A 101 -38.51 -7.94 -3.50
CA ARG A 101 -39.30 -7.57 -2.34
C ARG A 101 -40.74 -8.09 -2.48
N ILE A 102 -41.21 -8.75 -1.45
CA ILE A 102 -42.60 -9.15 -1.30
C ILE A 102 -43.24 -8.19 -0.27
N LYS A 103 -44.19 -7.40 -0.73
CA LYS A 103 -45.02 -6.57 0.15
C LYS A 103 -46.29 -7.33 0.48
N ASN A 104 -46.43 -7.74 1.72
CA ASN A 104 -47.59 -8.42 2.25
C ASN A 104 -48.53 -7.41 2.93
N ASP A 105 -49.20 -6.62 2.12
CA ASP A 105 -50.25 -5.69 2.54
C ASP A 105 -51.62 -6.27 2.04
N SER A 106 -52.65 -5.54 2.06
CA SER A 106 -53.99 -5.99 1.64
C SER A 106 -54.06 -6.67 0.24
N ILE A 107 -53.02 -6.43 -0.59
CA ILE A 107 -52.80 -7.11 -1.87
C ILE A 107 -51.33 -7.55 -1.88
N LEU A 108 -51.12 -8.86 -2.13
CA LEU A 108 -49.77 -9.41 -2.30
C LEU A 108 -49.11 -8.80 -3.54
N SER A 109 -48.09 -7.97 -3.36
CA SER A 109 -47.32 -7.38 -4.46
C SER A 109 -45.88 -7.88 -4.43
N TYR A 110 -45.39 -8.31 -5.60
CA TYR A 110 -44.02 -8.72 -5.84
C TYR A 110 -43.32 -7.63 -6.64
N ILE A 111 -42.22 -7.13 -6.11
CA ILE A 111 -41.37 -6.16 -6.77
C ILE A 111 -40.01 -6.80 -6.99
N SER A 112 -39.60 -6.97 -8.23
CA SER A 112 -38.26 -7.38 -8.61
C SER A 112 -37.56 -6.22 -9.29
N GLN A 113 -36.44 -5.81 -8.75
CA GLN A 113 -35.63 -4.74 -9.29
C GLN A 113 -34.26 -5.29 -9.69
N HIS A 114 -33.90 -5.10 -10.94
CA HIS A 114 -32.59 -5.39 -11.49
C HIS A 114 -31.87 -4.06 -11.74
N THR A 115 -30.70 -3.86 -11.14
CA THR A 115 -29.91 -2.66 -11.32
C THR A 115 -28.51 -3.01 -11.76
N ASP A 116 -28.14 -2.58 -12.94
CA ASP A 116 -26.78 -2.66 -13.45
C ASP A 116 -26.08 -1.33 -13.17
N SER A 117 -24.99 -1.35 -12.41
CA SER A 117 -24.20 -0.16 -12.15
C SER A 117 -22.75 -0.35 -12.55
N LYS A 118 -22.22 0.64 -13.24
CA LYS A 118 -20.80 0.73 -13.63
C LYS A 118 -20.17 1.90 -12.90
N ALA A 119 -19.07 1.64 -12.22
CA ALA A 119 -18.33 2.69 -11.52
C ALA A 119 -16.88 2.71 -12.03
N TYR A 120 -16.38 3.92 -12.25
CA TYR A 120 -15.01 4.18 -12.71
C TYR A 120 -14.27 5.01 -11.66
N PRO A 121 -13.81 4.40 -10.57
CA PRO A 121 -13.03 5.10 -9.56
C PRO A 121 -11.66 5.48 -10.10
N LEU A 122 -11.34 6.77 -10.01
CA LEU A 122 -10.04 7.34 -10.31
C LEU A 122 -9.41 7.82 -9.02
N SER A 123 -8.21 7.36 -8.72
CA SER A 123 -7.50 7.78 -7.52
C SER A 123 -6.10 8.30 -7.84
N HIS A 124 -5.74 9.38 -7.16
CA HIS A 124 -4.42 9.98 -7.19
C HIS A 124 -3.84 9.96 -5.78
N VAL A 125 -2.61 9.50 -5.66
CA VAL A 125 -1.89 9.47 -4.39
C VAL A 125 -0.55 10.17 -4.59
N ILE A 126 -0.31 11.20 -3.80
CA ILE A 126 0.96 11.92 -3.77
C ILE A 126 1.57 11.72 -2.40
N ARG A 127 2.84 11.40 -2.34
CA ARG A 127 3.63 11.39 -1.11
C ARG A 127 4.92 12.13 -1.35
N ALA A 128 5.33 12.91 -0.38
CA ALA A 128 6.62 13.60 -0.41
C ALA A 128 7.18 13.69 1.01
N GLY A 129 8.49 13.72 1.11
CA GLY A 129 9.14 13.86 2.41
C GLY A 129 10.60 14.27 2.27
N ILE A 130 11.12 14.71 3.39
CA ILE A 130 12.51 15.09 3.59
C ILE A 130 13.01 14.47 4.89
N ASP A 131 14.18 13.84 4.80
CA ASP A 131 14.96 13.40 5.95
C ASP A 131 16.22 14.24 6.03
N TRP A 132 16.42 14.90 7.14
CA TRP A 132 17.61 15.68 7.40
C TRP A 132 18.43 15.05 8.50
N ASN A 133 19.61 14.53 8.14
CA ASN A 133 20.60 14.02 9.08
C ASN A 133 21.40 15.20 9.66
N ILE A 134 21.01 15.64 10.83
CA ILE A 134 21.66 16.75 11.54
C ILE A 134 23.08 16.34 11.92
N ASP A 135 23.21 15.16 12.50
CA ASP A 135 24.46 14.50 12.85
C ASP A 135 24.36 12.97 12.72
N SER A 136 25.36 12.23 13.19
CA SER A 136 25.41 10.77 13.13
C SER A 136 24.31 10.06 13.94
N SER A 137 23.75 10.76 14.93
CA SER A 137 22.79 10.22 15.88
C SER A 137 21.38 10.81 15.74
N ASN A 138 21.26 11.99 15.13
CA ASN A 138 20.02 12.76 15.05
C ASN A 138 19.57 12.93 13.59
N THR A 139 18.33 12.54 13.32
CA THR A 139 17.67 12.73 12.02
C THR A 139 16.31 13.36 12.25
N LEU A 140 16.05 14.45 11.54
CA LEU A 140 14.72 15.07 11.46
C LEU A 140 14.02 14.60 10.20
N GLN A 141 12.80 14.13 10.34
CA GLN A 141 11.99 13.65 9.22
C GLN A 141 10.68 14.43 9.15
N LEU A 142 10.35 14.89 7.95
CA LEU A 142 9.06 15.51 7.64
C LEU A 142 8.49 14.85 6.41
N SER A 143 7.26 14.36 6.48
CA SER A 143 6.59 13.75 5.35
C SER A 143 5.12 14.07 5.33
N GLY A 144 4.55 14.06 4.12
CA GLY A 144 3.14 14.27 3.88
C GLY A 144 2.60 13.36 2.79
N ALA A 145 1.30 13.11 2.85
CA ALA A 145 0.60 12.36 1.84
C ALA A 145 -0.73 13.05 1.52
N TYR A 146 -1.04 13.11 0.23
CA TYR A 146 -2.33 13.59 -0.27
C TYR A 146 -2.97 12.49 -1.12
N ASN A 147 -4.23 12.23 -0.87
CA ASN A 147 -5.01 11.25 -1.61
C ASN A 147 -6.31 11.91 -2.10
N HIS A 148 -6.52 11.89 -3.40
CA HIS A 148 -7.76 12.31 -4.02
C HIS A 148 -8.40 11.14 -4.74
N ARG A 149 -9.71 10.93 -4.50
CA ARG A 149 -10.50 9.89 -5.16
C ARG A 149 -11.78 10.50 -5.71
N GLY A 150 -11.90 10.43 -7.02
CA GLY A 150 -13.13 10.70 -7.74
C GLY A 150 -13.74 9.40 -8.28
N PHE A 151 -15.02 9.40 -8.57
CA PHE A 151 -15.66 8.31 -9.30
C PHE A 151 -16.81 8.84 -10.13
N LEU A 152 -16.95 8.28 -11.32
CA LEU A 152 -18.16 8.39 -12.13
C LEU A 152 -18.96 7.11 -11.94
N ARG A 153 -20.25 7.23 -11.78
CA ARG A 153 -21.18 6.10 -11.67
C ARG A 153 -22.28 6.26 -12.68
N GLU A 154 -22.52 5.23 -13.44
CA GLU A 154 -23.63 5.09 -14.37
C GLU A 154 -24.55 4.00 -13.84
N GLU A 155 -25.83 4.29 -13.75
CA GLU A 155 -26.89 3.35 -13.34
C GLU A 155 -27.93 3.26 -14.43
N ASN A 156 -28.32 2.03 -14.78
CA ASN A 156 -29.43 1.69 -15.69
C ASN A 156 -30.39 0.73 -14.99
#